data_1168e6b173708e9d57394a7189e2d764
#
_entry.id   1168e6b173708e9d57394a7189e2d764
#
_cell.length_a   1.000
_cell.length_b   1.000
_cell.length_c   1.000
_cell.angle_alpha   90.00
_cell.angle_beta   90.00
_cell.angle_gamma   90.00
#
_symmetry.space_group_name_H-M   'P 1'
#
loop_
_entity.id
_entity.type
_entity.pdbx_description
1 polymer ?
#
loop_
_entity_poly.entity_id
_entity_poly.type
_entity_poly.pdbx_seq_one_letter_code
_entity_poly.pdbx_strand_id
1 'polypeptide(L)'
;MIKYNMAVGRFQPFTQGHLNMINEGDGPCIVYRINSSGKLPETLKGFKVGGRVIKADSVKTVANYIDNPEGDLSTQEKELLKRPFTNELIEKELDIVKKNNKNIIDVIPVINMFDALIQFNKFMTDNADQYEPQYLMCGDDRAEAYAENIDKYDELDDAWQSGKKIPNVLKGKLKVNIGKGRTEGVSGTNVRKAILNKDKSAFEKIMPKGVGKMFDEFIEAFDKFKGQLQNLIKESKVFSNYIRNYTNDLKTYITENHDISK
;
A
#
# COMPACT_ATOMS: atom_id res chain seq x y z
N MET A 1 31.64 -5.44 12.36
CA MET A 1 30.50 -4.55 12.04
C MET A 1 29.20 -5.33 12.13
N ILE A 2 28.16 -4.72 12.63
CA ILE A 2 26.82 -5.32 12.69
C ILE A 2 26.18 -5.18 11.31
N LYS A 3 25.69 -6.29 10.78
CA LYS A 3 25.00 -6.32 9.49
C LYS A 3 23.55 -5.92 9.65
N TYR A 4 23.12 -4.94 8.87
CA TYR A 4 21.75 -4.43 8.88
C TYR A 4 21.00 -4.78 7.61
N ASN A 5 19.75 -5.17 7.79
CA ASN A 5 18.81 -5.43 6.71
C ASN A 5 17.83 -4.27 6.58
N MET A 6 17.19 -4.17 5.41
CA MET A 6 16.03 -3.31 5.20
C MET A 6 14.89 -4.12 4.61
N ALA A 7 13.66 -3.70 4.88
CA ALA A 7 12.46 -4.21 4.23
C ALA A 7 11.61 -3.03 3.77
N VAL A 8 11.07 -3.10 2.55
CA VAL A 8 10.30 -2.00 1.97
C VAL A 8 8.93 -2.52 1.53
N GLY A 9 7.86 -1.80 1.86
CA GLY A 9 6.53 -2.20 1.45
C GLY A 9 5.42 -1.24 1.87
N ARG A 10 4.23 -1.43 1.30
CA ARG A 10 3.01 -0.73 1.73
C ARG A 10 2.41 -1.33 3.00
N PHE A 11 2.66 -2.62 3.23
CA PHE A 11 2.17 -3.38 4.38
C PHE A 11 0.68 -3.17 4.66
N GLN A 12 -0.17 -3.65 3.78
CA GLN A 12 -1.62 -3.40 3.82
C GLN A 12 -2.44 -4.70 3.98
N PRO A 13 -2.52 -5.26 5.20
CA PRO A 13 -1.74 -4.94 6.40
C PRO A 13 -0.39 -5.66 6.46
N PHE A 14 0.39 -5.43 7.51
CA PHE A 14 1.62 -6.17 7.80
C PHE A 14 1.26 -7.54 8.40
N THR A 15 1.64 -8.62 7.73
CA THR A 15 1.26 -9.99 8.12
C THR A 15 2.39 -10.75 8.81
N GLN A 16 2.06 -11.88 9.42
CA GLN A 16 3.07 -12.80 9.95
C GLN A 16 4.07 -13.26 8.86
N GLY A 17 3.63 -13.34 7.59
CA GLY A 17 4.53 -13.64 6.46
C GLY A 17 5.61 -12.58 6.25
N HIS A 18 5.27 -11.29 6.39
CA HIS A 18 6.27 -10.22 6.34
C HIS A 18 7.26 -10.32 7.51
N LEU A 19 6.76 -10.62 8.70
CA LEU A 19 7.61 -10.80 9.88
C LEU A 19 8.55 -12.00 9.74
N ASN A 20 8.05 -13.12 9.24
CA ASN A 20 8.86 -14.33 8.99
C ASN A 20 9.99 -14.01 8.01
N MET A 21 9.67 -13.33 6.88
CA MET A 21 10.64 -12.89 5.89
C MET A 21 11.73 -12.00 6.51
N ILE A 22 11.37 -11.04 7.36
CA ILE A 22 12.34 -10.17 8.06
C ILE A 22 13.23 -10.99 9.00
N ASN A 23 12.65 -11.95 9.72
CA ASN A 23 13.38 -12.79 10.68
C ASN A 23 14.31 -13.82 10.02
N GLU A 24 14.18 -14.07 8.72
CA GLU A 24 15.11 -14.90 7.95
C GLU A 24 16.42 -14.18 7.61
N GLY A 25 16.45 -12.87 7.74
CA GLY A 25 17.70 -12.09 7.63
C GLY A 25 18.51 -12.18 8.92
N ASP A 26 19.80 -12.46 8.80
CA ASP A 26 20.72 -12.37 9.94
C ASP A 26 20.94 -10.90 10.31
N GLY A 27 20.45 -10.52 11.49
CA GLY A 27 20.67 -9.18 12.02
C GLY A 27 19.44 -8.28 12.09
N PRO A 28 19.64 -7.06 12.58
CA PRO A 28 18.56 -6.06 12.73
C PRO A 28 18.05 -5.57 11.37
N CYS A 29 16.77 -5.21 11.33
CA CYS A 29 16.09 -4.74 10.14
C CYS A 29 15.42 -3.38 10.38
N ILE A 30 15.56 -2.45 9.44
CA ILE A 30 14.78 -1.23 9.37
C ILE A 30 13.65 -1.45 8.36
N VAL A 31 12.42 -1.22 8.78
CA VAL A 31 11.23 -1.35 7.93
C VAL A 31 10.87 0.02 7.35
N TYR A 32 10.94 0.14 6.03
CA TYR A 32 10.53 1.33 5.30
C TYR A 32 9.11 1.17 4.78
N ARG A 33 8.18 1.90 5.39
CA ARG A 33 6.77 1.85 5.02
C ARG A 33 6.46 2.88 3.95
N ILE A 34 6.12 2.43 2.75
CA ILE A 34 5.65 3.31 1.68
C ILE A 34 4.27 3.85 2.05
N ASN A 35 4.16 5.17 2.17
CA ASN A 35 2.91 5.85 2.42
C ASN A 35 1.93 5.58 1.28
N SER A 36 0.76 5.08 1.62
CA SER A 36 -0.35 4.96 0.68
C SER A 36 -1.35 6.08 0.95
N SER A 37 -1.70 6.84 -0.07
CA SER A 37 -2.82 7.76 0.05
C SER A 37 -4.11 6.95 0.11
N GLY A 38 -4.55 6.55 1.30
CA GLY A 38 -5.84 5.88 1.52
C GLY A 38 -7.05 6.80 1.28
N LYS A 39 -6.82 8.10 1.04
CA LYS A 39 -7.89 9.08 0.85
C LYS A 39 -8.55 8.88 -0.51
N LEU A 40 -9.86 8.63 -0.50
CA LEU A 40 -10.68 8.64 -1.70
C LEU A 40 -10.94 10.10 -2.13
N PRO A 41 -11.03 10.36 -3.44
CA PRO A 41 -11.44 11.68 -3.93
C PRO A 41 -12.93 11.91 -3.64
N GLU A 42 -13.36 13.15 -3.74
CA GLU A 42 -14.78 13.52 -3.62
C GLU A 42 -15.61 13.04 -4.82
N THR A 43 -14.98 12.92 -5.99
CA THR A 43 -15.66 12.47 -7.22
C THR A 43 -14.85 11.42 -7.96
N LEU A 44 -15.52 10.61 -8.79
CA LEU A 44 -14.84 9.62 -9.65
C LEU A 44 -14.14 10.23 -10.86
N LYS A 45 -14.33 11.52 -11.15
CA LYS A 45 -13.74 12.15 -12.34
C LYS A 45 -12.21 12.09 -12.29
N GLY A 46 -11.64 11.35 -13.22
CA GLY A 46 -10.16 11.19 -13.32
C GLY A 46 -9.52 10.36 -12.19
N PHE A 47 -10.31 9.77 -11.29
CA PHE A 47 -9.77 8.95 -10.21
C PHE A 47 -9.12 7.68 -10.74
N LYS A 48 -7.84 7.48 -10.41
CA LYS A 48 -7.06 6.34 -10.85
C LYS A 48 -6.79 5.37 -9.71
N VAL A 49 -6.92 4.09 -10.01
CA VAL A 49 -6.57 2.98 -9.13
C VAL A 49 -5.68 2.02 -9.92
N GLY A 50 -4.50 1.69 -9.41
CA GLY A 50 -3.52 0.89 -10.16
C GLY A 50 -3.11 1.54 -11.50
N GLY A 51 -3.02 2.88 -11.56
CA GLY A 51 -2.65 3.64 -12.75
C GLY A 51 -3.77 3.83 -13.79
N ARG A 52 -4.94 3.22 -13.63
CA ARG A 52 -6.09 3.29 -14.57
C ARG A 52 -7.27 4.01 -13.95
N VAL A 53 -8.01 4.76 -14.77
CA VAL A 53 -9.27 5.41 -14.33
C VAL A 53 -10.26 4.33 -13.89
N ILE A 54 -10.79 4.46 -12.66
CA ILE A 54 -11.78 3.51 -12.14
C ILE A 54 -13.19 3.92 -12.60
N LYS A 55 -13.99 2.91 -12.94
CA LYS A 55 -15.39 3.09 -13.33
C LYS A 55 -16.32 2.97 -12.12
N ALA A 56 -17.49 3.62 -12.18
CA ALA A 56 -18.49 3.56 -11.12
C ALA A 56 -18.94 2.12 -10.81
N ASP A 57 -19.06 1.27 -11.83
CA ASP A 57 -19.43 -0.13 -11.65
C ASP A 57 -18.40 -0.91 -10.83
N SER A 58 -17.10 -0.70 -11.08
CA SER A 58 -16.03 -1.32 -10.28
C SER A 58 -16.06 -0.83 -8.82
N VAL A 59 -16.37 0.45 -8.59
CA VAL A 59 -16.54 0.97 -7.22
C VAL A 59 -17.74 0.31 -6.54
N LYS A 60 -18.85 0.12 -7.27
CA LYS A 60 -20.05 -0.58 -6.78
C LYS A 60 -19.75 -2.05 -6.48
N THR A 61 -18.98 -2.72 -7.35
CA THR A 61 -18.55 -4.12 -7.14
C THR A 61 -17.76 -4.24 -5.84
N VAL A 62 -16.80 -3.34 -5.58
CA VAL A 62 -16.02 -3.36 -4.33
C VAL A 62 -16.90 -3.07 -3.11
N ALA A 63 -17.84 -2.11 -3.20
CA ALA A 63 -18.75 -1.82 -2.10
C ALA A 63 -19.62 -3.04 -1.75
N ASN A 64 -20.14 -3.76 -2.76
CA ASN A 64 -20.92 -4.98 -2.57
C ASN A 64 -20.06 -6.13 -2.02
N TYR A 65 -18.80 -6.26 -2.49
CA TYR A 65 -17.86 -7.27 -2.00
C TYR A 65 -17.54 -7.10 -0.51
N ILE A 66 -17.55 -5.87 0.00
CA ILE A 66 -17.34 -5.62 1.44
C ILE A 66 -18.49 -6.21 2.26
N ASP A 67 -19.72 -6.21 1.74
CA ASP A 67 -20.89 -6.81 2.40
C ASP A 67 -20.95 -8.33 2.26
N ASN A 68 -20.58 -8.82 1.10
CA ASN A 68 -20.55 -10.25 0.78
C ASN A 68 -19.27 -10.57 0.01
N PRO A 69 -18.19 -11.02 0.67
CA PRO A 69 -16.88 -11.25 0.08
C PRO A 69 -16.79 -12.52 -0.76
N GLU A 70 -17.78 -12.72 -1.64
CA GLU A 70 -17.82 -13.84 -2.60
C GLU A 70 -17.44 -13.38 -4.00
N GLY A 71 -16.90 -14.30 -4.79
CA GLY A 71 -16.49 -14.08 -6.17
C GLY A 71 -15.10 -13.47 -6.32
N ASP A 72 -14.71 -13.27 -7.59
CA ASP A 72 -13.41 -12.74 -7.96
C ASP A 72 -13.47 -11.25 -8.29
N LEU A 73 -12.54 -10.51 -7.73
CA LEU A 73 -12.32 -9.11 -8.06
C LEU A 73 -11.25 -8.98 -9.15
N SER A 74 -11.44 -8.04 -10.07
CA SER A 74 -10.41 -7.63 -11.02
C SER A 74 -9.18 -7.05 -10.29
N THR A 75 -8.05 -6.95 -10.99
CA THR A 75 -6.82 -6.37 -10.42
C THR A 75 -7.05 -4.96 -9.88
N GLN A 76 -7.83 -4.13 -10.58
CA GLN A 76 -8.14 -2.75 -10.18
C GLN A 76 -9.02 -2.71 -8.92
N GLU A 77 -10.02 -3.59 -8.82
CA GLU A 77 -10.88 -3.74 -7.66
C GLU A 77 -10.11 -4.27 -6.43
N LYS A 78 -9.19 -5.23 -6.65
CA LYS A 78 -8.26 -5.68 -5.61
C LYS A 78 -7.37 -4.55 -5.08
N GLU A 79 -6.87 -3.67 -5.96
CA GLU A 79 -6.09 -2.50 -5.54
C GLU A 79 -6.95 -1.48 -4.79
N LEU A 80 -8.22 -1.27 -5.19
CA LEU A 80 -9.15 -0.43 -4.45
C LEU A 80 -9.45 -0.99 -3.06
N LEU A 81 -9.63 -2.30 -2.94
CA LEU A 81 -9.90 -2.99 -1.67
C LEU A 81 -8.74 -2.95 -0.66
N LYS A 82 -7.54 -2.50 -1.05
CA LYS A 82 -6.41 -2.28 -0.14
C LYS A 82 -6.47 -0.91 0.57
N ARG A 83 -7.28 0.03 0.10
CA ARG A 83 -7.31 1.43 0.57
C ARG A 83 -7.94 1.70 1.95
N PRO A 84 -8.77 0.82 2.54
CA PRO A 84 -9.29 1.06 3.89
C PRO A 84 -8.19 1.21 4.96
N PHE A 85 -7.01 0.66 4.71
CA PHE A 85 -5.91 0.74 5.66
C PHE A 85 -5.16 2.07 5.50
N THR A 86 -5.55 3.05 6.33
CA THR A 86 -4.92 4.37 6.36
C THR A 86 -3.48 4.29 6.87
N ASN A 87 -2.70 5.34 6.64
CA ASN A 87 -1.35 5.41 7.15
C ASN A 87 -1.31 5.28 8.68
N GLU A 88 -2.23 5.94 9.38
CA GLU A 88 -2.34 5.94 10.85
C GLU A 88 -2.64 4.54 11.39
N LEU A 89 -3.54 3.79 10.73
CA LEU A 89 -3.86 2.42 11.13
C LEU A 89 -2.66 1.50 10.97
N ILE A 90 -1.94 1.60 9.84
CA ILE A 90 -0.74 0.80 9.59
C ILE A 90 0.43 1.22 10.50
N GLU A 91 0.58 2.49 10.82
CA GLU A 91 1.58 2.96 11.79
C GLU A 91 1.34 2.34 13.16
N LYS A 92 0.10 2.40 13.64
CA LYS A 92 -0.29 1.78 14.91
C LYS A 92 -0.02 0.26 14.92
N GLU A 93 -0.34 -0.42 13.81
CA GLU A 93 -0.02 -1.84 13.63
C GLU A 93 1.48 -2.11 13.74
N LEU A 94 2.29 -1.36 12.97
CA LEU A 94 3.73 -1.53 12.91
C LEU A 94 4.42 -1.17 14.23
N ASP A 95 3.88 -0.25 15.00
CA ASP A 95 4.34 0.05 16.36
C ASP A 95 4.18 -1.15 17.30
N ILE A 96 3.04 -1.87 17.19
CA ILE A 96 2.83 -3.11 17.94
C ILE A 96 3.80 -4.18 17.49
N VAL A 97 3.99 -4.33 16.18
CA VAL A 97 4.94 -5.31 15.62
C VAL A 97 6.35 -5.01 16.10
N LYS A 98 6.83 -3.77 16.01
CA LYS A 98 8.14 -3.33 16.48
C LYS A 98 8.34 -3.63 17.97
N LYS A 99 7.37 -3.30 18.81
CA LYS A 99 7.44 -3.56 20.26
C LYS A 99 7.59 -5.03 20.61
N ASN A 100 7.04 -5.92 19.78
CA ASN A 100 7.07 -7.36 20.02
C ASN A 100 8.21 -8.10 19.29
N ASN A 101 9.03 -7.41 18.48
CA ASN A 101 10.04 -8.05 17.64
C ASN A 101 11.35 -7.26 17.68
N LYS A 102 12.31 -7.81 18.39
CA LYS A 102 13.63 -7.18 18.61
C LYS A 102 14.46 -6.98 17.33
N ASN A 103 14.18 -7.75 16.30
CA ASN A 103 14.88 -7.62 15.01
C ASN A 103 14.40 -6.41 14.21
N ILE A 104 13.23 -5.86 14.50
CA ILE A 104 12.75 -4.62 13.87
C ILE A 104 13.21 -3.44 14.74
N ILE A 105 14.25 -2.77 14.28
CA ILE A 105 14.87 -1.66 15.02
C ILE A 105 14.08 -0.38 14.86
N ASP A 106 13.63 -0.13 13.62
CA ASP A 106 12.82 1.04 13.34
C ASP A 106 11.82 0.83 12.21
N VAL A 107 10.81 1.70 12.17
CA VAL A 107 9.80 1.78 11.11
C VAL A 107 9.76 3.22 10.61
N ILE A 108 10.16 3.43 9.37
CA ILE A 108 10.34 4.76 8.78
C ILE A 108 9.36 4.94 7.62
N PRO A 109 8.50 5.97 7.65
CA PRO A 109 7.65 6.27 6.51
C PRO A 109 8.45 6.84 5.35
N VAL A 110 8.17 6.37 4.13
CA VAL A 110 8.83 6.79 2.89
C VAL A 110 7.83 7.01 1.77
N ILE A 111 8.22 7.76 0.75
CA ILE A 111 7.39 8.05 -0.42
C ILE A 111 7.39 6.87 -1.41
N ASN A 112 8.56 6.27 -1.63
CA ASN A 112 8.75 5.18 -2.58
C ASN A 112 10.01 4.37 -2.24
N MET A 113 10.34 3.40 -3.09
CA MET A 113 11.51 2.54 -2.93
C MET A 113 12.83 3.32 -2.96
N PHE A 114 12.95 4.32 -3.84
CA PHE A 114 14.18 5.10 -3.97
C PHE A 114 14.44 5.97 -2.74
N ASP A 115 13.38 6.56 -2.17
CA ASP A 115 13.46 7.28 -0.90
C ASP A 115 13.93 6.37 0.25
N ALA A 116 13.45 5.12 0.27
CA ALA A 116 13.90 4.12 1.25
C ALA A 116 15.41 3.82 1.12
N LEU A 117 15.91 3.67 -0.11
CA LEU A 117 17.34 3.46 -0.36
C LEU A 117 18.18 4.68 0.09
N ILE A 118 17.72 5.89 -0.21
CA ILE A 118 18.40 7.13 0.23
C ILE A 118 18.45 7.20 1.76
N GLN A 119 17.36 6.93 2.45
CA GLN A 119 17.32 6.99 3.92
C GLN A 119 18.15 5.88 4.55
N PHE A 120 18.15 4.67 3.98
CA PHE A 120 18.99 3.58 4.45
C PHE A 120 20.48 3.90 4.21
N ASN A 121 20.84 4.45 3.06
CA ASN A 121 22.19 4.91 2.76
C ASN A 121 22.68 5.95 3.79
N LYS A 122 21.83 6.91 4.12
CA LYS A 122 22.16 7.90 5.16
C LYS A 122 22.41 7.23 6.50
N PHE A 123 21.51 6.35 6.94
CA PHE A 123 21.67 5.62 8.20
C PHE A 123 22.99 4.85 8.24
N MET A 124 23.36 4.17 7.14
CA MET A 124 24.63 3.46 7.03
C MET A 124 25.84 4.40 7.02
N THR A 125 25.74 5.56 6.36
CA THR A 125 26.83 6.56 6.33
C THR A 125 27.06 7.16 7.70
N ASP A 126 25.98 7.50 8.42
CA ASP A 126 26.07 8.10 9.76
C ASP A 126 26.64 7.11 10.81
N ASN A 127 26.69 5.81 10.51
CA ASN A 127 27.11 4.74 11.42
C ASN A 127 28.16 3.80 10.78
N ALA A 128 28.93 4.29 9.82
CA ALA A 128 29.81 3.46 8.97
C ALA A 128 30.96 2.75 9.73
N ASP A 129 31.27 3.19 10.94
CA ASP A 129 32.23 2.57 11.83
C ASP A 129 31.70 1.33 12.56
N GLN A 130 30.38 1.19 12.68
CA GLN A 130 29.72 0.14 13.45
C GLN A 130 28.88 -0.79 12.59
N TYR A 131 28.26 -0.26 11.52
CA TYR A 131 27.24 -0.94 10.72
C TYR A 131 27.65 -1.12 9.26
N GLU A 132 27.14 -2.20 8.66
CA GLU A 132 27.25 -2.45 7.22
C GLU A 132 25.90 -2.91 6.64
N PRO A 133 25.56 -2.49 5.40
CA PRO A 133 24.34 -2.95 4.73
C PRO A 133 24.51 -4.41 4.32
N GLN A 134 23.43 -5.20 4.41
CA GLN A 134 23.44 -6.59 4.01
C GLN A 134 22.34 -6.92 2.99
N TYR A 135 21.09 -6.95 3.43
CA TYR A 135 19.99 -7.40 2.58
C TYR A 135 18.82 -6.43 2.52
N LEU A 136 18.23 -6.32 1.32
CA LEU A 136 16.87 -5.89 1.12
C LEU A 136 15.98 -7.13 1.14
N MET A 137 15.22 -7.29 2.23
CA MET A 137 14.32 -8.41 2.44
C MET A 137 13.04 -8.23 1.64
N CYS A 138 12.66 -9.21 0.82
CA CYS A 138 11.43 -9.15 0.03
C CYS A 138 10.83 -10.54 -0.24
N GLY A 139 9.57 -10.56 -0.66
CA GLY A 139 8.96 -11.74 -1.25
C GLY A 139 9.44 -11.95 -2.70
N ASP A 140 9.29 -13.18 -3.19
CA ASP A 140 9.65 -13.62 -4.54
C ASP A 140 9.02 -12.76 -5.66
N ASP A 141 7.77 -12.32 -5.45
CA ASP A 141 7.02 -11.47 -6.40
C ASP A 141 7.56 -10.04 -6.54
N ARG A 142 8.54 -9.64 -5.74
CA ARG A 142 9.15 -8.31 -5.74
C ARG A 142 10.65 -8.33 -6.02
N ALA A 143 11.27 -9.50 -5.98
CA ALA A 143 12.72 -9.63 -6.03
C ALA A 143 13.36 -8.98 -7.26
N GLU A 144 12.83 -9.24 -8.46
CA GLU A 144 13.32 -8.66 -9.71
C GLU A 144 13.20 -7.14 -9.72
N ALA A 145 12.01 -6.60 -9.41
CA ALA A 145 11.78 -5.16 -9.37
C ALA A 145 12.65 -4.45 -8.31
N TYR A 146 12.97 -5.14 -7.21
CA TYR A 146 13.83 -4.57 -6.17
C TYR A 146 15.31 -4.64 -6.54
N ALA A 147 15.73 -5.72 -7.21
CA ALA A 147 17.07 -5.81 -7.76
C ALA A 147 17.33 -4.69 -8.79
N GLU A 148 16.41 -4.47 -9.73
CA GLU A 148 16.50 -3.35 -10.68
C GLU A 148 16.61 -1.97 -10.00
N ASN A 149 15.91 -1.77 -8.88
CA ASN A 149 16.01 -0.50 -8.15
C ASN A 149 17.36 -0.35 -7.43
N ILE A 150 17.94 -1.45 -6.91
CA ILE A 150 19.28 -1.45 -6.34
C ILE A 150 20.30 -1.16 -7.44
N ASP A 151 20.21 -1.83 -8.59
CA ASP A 151 21.13 -1.62 -9.73
C ASP A 151 21.11 -0.16 -10.18
N LYS A 152 19.93 0.44 -10.33
CA LYS A 152 19.81 1.88 -10.66
C LYS A 152 20.37 2.79 -9.58
N TYR A 153 20.25 2.40 -8.30
CA TYR A 153 20.83 3.15 -7.20
C TYR A 153 22.37 3.02 -7.18
N ASP A 154 22.89 1.85 -7.55
CA ASP A 154 24.32 1.56 -7.64
C ASP A 154 25.05 2.31 -8.78
N GLU A 155 24.30 2.82 -9.78
CA GLU A 155 24.86 3.73 -10.79
C GLU A 155 25.26 5.10 -10.20
N LEU A 156 24.73 5.45 -9.02
CA LEU A 156 25.03 6.70 -8.34
C LEU A 156 26.29 6.54 -7.47
N ASP A 157 27.22 7.46 -7.62
CA ASP A 157 28.37 7.56 -6.68
C ASP A 157 27.97 8.26 -5.39
N ASP A 158 27.06 9.22 -5.49
CA ASP A 158 26.52 10.01 -4.38
C ASP A 158 25.00 10.04 -4.40
N ALA A 159 24.38 10.00 -3.22
CA ALA A 159 22.96 10.30 -3.03
C ALA A 159 22.76 11.74 -2.56
N TRP A 160 21.67 12.39 -2.99
CA TRP A 160 21.27 13.71 -2.52
C TRP A 160 20.25 13.60 -1.40
N GLN A 161 20.57 14.17 -0.23
CA GLN A 161 19.61 14.24 0.86
C GLN A 161 19.73 15.59 1.59
N SER A 162 18.58 16.27 1.77
CA SER A 162 18.52 17.56 2.47
C SER A 162 19.52 18.59 1.93
N GLY A 163 19.73 18.61 0.60
CA GLY A 163 20.67 19.53 -0.05
C GLY A 163 22.15 19.19 0.08
N LYS A 164 22.50 18.02 0.63
CA LYS A 164 23.87 17.53 0.75
C LYS A 164 24.10 16.28 -0.08
N LYS A 165 25.27 16.16 -0.65
CA LYS A 165 25.77 14.91 -1.24
C LYS A 165 26.26 13.97 -0.14
N ILE A 166 25.83 12.72 -0.21
CA ILE A 166 26.21 11.66 0.71
C ILE A 166 26.79 10.53 -0.15
N PRO A 167 28.00 10.00 0.17
CA PRO A 167 28.56 8.86 -0.56
C PRO A 167 27.59 7.68 -0.58
N ASN A 168 27.54 6.97 -1.71
CA ASN A 168 26.74 5.75 -1.82
C ASN A 168 27.46 4.56 -1.17
N VAL A 169 27.27 4.38 0.14
CA VAL A 169 27.87 3.28 0.90
C VAL A 169 27.16 1.94 0.70
N LEU A 170 25.99 1.94 0.03
CA LEU A 170 25.25 0.71 -0.34
C LEU A 170 25.81 0.05 -1.59
N LYS A 171 26.52 0.81 -2.45
CA LYS A 171 26.99 0.39 -3.77
C LYS A 171 27.74 -0.94 -3.72
N GLY A 172 27.23 -1.94 -4.43
CA GLY A 172 27.79 -3.28 -4.50
C GLY A 172 27.70 -4.13 -3.21
N LYS A 173 27.10 -3.59 -2.13
CA LYS A 173 26.99 -4.28 -0.83
C LYS A 173 25.59 -4.74 -0.52
N LEU A 174 24.58 -3.90 -0.79
CA LEU A 174 23.17 -4.26 -0.56
C LEU A 174 22.72 -5.28 -1.60
N LYS A 175 22.14 -6.39 -1.15
CA LYS A 175 21.66 -7.47 -2.01
C LYS A 175 20.20 -7.80 -1.71
N VAL A 176 19.45 -8.23 -2.72
CA VAL A 176 18.11 -8.77 -2.50
C VAL A 176 18.21 -10.13 -1.81
N ASN A 177 17.43 -10.32 -0.75
CA ASN A 177 17.24 -11.63 -0.12
C ASN A 177 15.75 -11.99 -0.19
N ILE A 178 15.47 -13.08 -0.89
CA ILE A 178 14.13 -13.63 -1.03
C ILE A 178 13.91 -14.56 0.18
N GLY A 179 12.94 -14.22 1.03
CA GLY A 179 12.54 -15.12 2.11
C GLY A 179 12.11 -16.49 1.57
N LYS A 180 12.18 -17.54 2.39
CA LYS A 180 11.96 -18.98 2.06
C LYS A 180 10.59 -19.32 1.45
N GLY A 181 9.92 -18.33 0.87
CA GLY A 181 8.62 -18.45 0.24
C GLY A 181 7.48 -17.96 1.12
N ARG A 182 6.31 -17.86 0.50
CA ARG A 182 5.09 -17.43 1.20
C ARG A 182 4.65 -18.52 2.17
N THR A 183 4.50 -18.18 3.44
CA THR A 183 3.82 -19.06 4.38
C THR A 183 2.40 -19.30 3.86
N GLU A 184 2.05 -20.57 3.62
CA GLU A 184 0.73 -20.93 3.11
C GLU A 184 -0.38 -20.35 4.00
N GLY A 185 -1.41 -19.81 3.39
CA GLY A 185 -2.52 -19.16 4.11
C GLY A 185 -2.23 -17.78 4.67
N VAL A 186 -0.96 -17.33 4.71
CA VAL A 186 -0.59 -16.00 5.26
C VAL A 186 -0.40 -14.99 4.15
N SER A 187 -1.45 -14.22 3.87
CA SER A 187 -1.42 -13.15 2.87
C SER A 187 -2.32 -11.99 3.26
N GLY A 188 -2.02 -10.79 2.77
CA GLY A 188 -2.90 -9.64 2.96
C GLY A 188 -4.32 -9.85 2.40
N THR A 189 -4.49 -10.72 1.40
CA THR A 189 -5.81 -11.12 0.89
C THR A 189 -6.59 -11.93 1.93
N ASN A 190 -5.94 -12.91 2.57
CA ASN A 190 -6.60 -13.72 3.59
C ASN A 190 -6.92 -12.91 4.85
N VAL A 191 -6.05 -11.96 5.22
CA VAL A 191 -6.36 -11.01 6.30
C VAL A 191 -7.62 -10.21 5.99
N ARG A 192 -7.71 -9.63 4.78
CA ARG A 192 -8.90 -8.88 4.38
C ARG A 192 -10.16 -9.75 4.38
N LYS A 193 -10.08 -11.00 3.91
CA LYS A 193 -11.20 -11.95 3.99
C LYS A 193 -11.61 -12.24 5.44
N ALA A 194 -10.65 -12.47 6.34
CA ALA A 194 -10.94 -12.69 7.76
C ALA A 194 -11.66 -11.49 8.39
N ILE A 195 -11.22 -10.27 8.08
CA ILE A 195 -11.87 -9.04 8.56
C ILE A 195 -13.29 -8.93 8.03
N LEU A 196 -13.50 -9.08 6.72
CA LEU A 196 -14.82 -8.96 6.08
C LEU A 196 -15.81 -10.04 6.57
N ASN A 197 -15.32 -11.25 6.82
CA ASN A 197 -16.11 -12.34 7.40
C ASN A 197 -16.29 -12.22 8.93
N LYS A 198 -15.70 -11.19 9.55
CA LYS A 198 -15.68 -11.01 11.01
C LYS A 198 -15.10 -12.22 11.76
N ASP A 199 -14.18 -12.93 11.12
CA ASP A 199 -13.50 -14.11 11.69
C ASP A 199 -12.21 -13.67 12.42
N LYS A 200 -12.38 -13.32 13.69
CA LYS A 200 -11.28 -12.91 14.56
C LYS A 200 -10.24 -14.03 14.73
N SER A 201 -10.66 -15.27 14.79
CA SER A 201 -9.73 -16.42 14.96
C SER A 201 -8.83 -16.59 13.76
N ALA A 202 -9.36 -16.50 12.54
CA ALA A 202 -8.57 -16.52 11.33
C ALA A 202 -7.63 -15.30 11.24
N PHE A 203 -8.12 -14.10 11.61
CA PHE A 203 -7.31 -12.90 11.66
C PHE A 203 -6.09 -13.06 12.58
N GLU A 204 -6.32 -13.49 13.83
CA GLU A 204 -5.25 -13.64 14.82
C GLU A 204 -4.18 -14.68 14.41
N LYS A 205 -4.55 -15.70 13.64
CA LYS A 205 -3.59 -16.70 13.10
C LYS A 205 -2.67 -16.14 12.00
N ILE A 206 -3.11 -15.11 11.30
CA ILE A 206 -2.39 -14.56 10.15
C ILE A 206 -1.56 -13.34 10.55
N MET A 207 -1.96 -12.66 11.62
CA MET A 207 -1.33 -11.42 12.07
C MET A 207 -0.20 -11.66 13.07
N PRO A 208 0.80 -10.79 13.13
CA PRO A 208 1.84 -10.85 14.15
C PRO A 208 1.28 -10.77 15.57
N LYS A 209 2.00 -11.36 16.52
CA LYS A 209 1.62 -11.35 17.94
C LYS A 209 1.31 -9.92 18.44
N GLY A 210 0.18 -9.77 19.09
CA GLY A 210 -0.30 -8.51 19.66
C GLY A 210 -1.16 -7.66 18.73
N VAL A 211 -1.10 -7.87 17.41
CA VAL A 211 -1.92 -7.16 16.42
C VAL A 211 -3.37 -7.63 16.44
N GLY A 212 -3.64 -8.85 16.91
CA GLY A 212 -5.00 -9.37 17.06
C GLY A 212 -5.97 -8.45 17.83
N LYS A 213 -5.44 -7.61 18.73
CA LYS A 213 -6.22 -6.61 19.47
C LYS A 213 -6.80 -5.50 18.59
N MET A 214 -6.26 -5.29 17.39
CA MET A 214 -6.72 -4.28 16.44
C MET A 214 -7.82 -4.78 15.51
N PHE A 215 -8.34 -5.99 15.70
CA PHE A 215 -9.33 -6.58 14.82
C PHE A 215 -10.55 -5.67 14.59
N ASP A 216 -11.09 -5.09 15.65
CA ASP A 216 -12.26 -4.22 15.58
C ASP A 216 -11.94 -2.91 14.84
N GLU A 217 -10.73 -2.37 14.98
CA GLU A 217 -10.27 -1.18 14.26
C GLU A 217 -10.15 -1.45 12.74
N PHE A 218 -9.72 -2.65 12.36
CA PHE A 218 -9.69 -3.05 10.95
C PHE A 218 -11.10 -3.22 10.36
N ILE A 219 -12.07 -3.73 11.14
CA ILE A 219 -13.48 -3.77 10.73
C ILE A 219 -14.00 -2.36 10.52
N GLU A 220 -13.82 -1.47 11.49
CA GLU A 220 -14.25 -0.06 11.40
C GLU A 220 -13.67 0.65 10.17
N ALA A 221 -12.40 0.37 9.83
CA ALA A 221 -11.77 0.91 8.63
C ALA A 221 -12.49 0.48 7.35
N PHE A 222 -12.95 -0.77 7.26
CA PHE A 222 -13.77 -1.24 6.13
C PHE A 222 -15.16 -0.63 6.10
N ASP A 223 -15.83 -0.52 7.24
CA ASP A 223 -17.15 0.09 7.34
C ASP A 223 -17.13 1.57 6.90
N LYS A 224 -16.13 2.31 7.38
CA LYS A 224 -15.88 3.69 6.95
C LYS A 224 -15.59 3.82 5.46
N PHE A 225 -14.74 2.94 4.95
CA PHE A 225 -14.37 2.91 3.53
C PHE A 225 -15.58 2.60 2.64
N LYS A 226 -16.43 1.66 3.03
CA LYS A 226 -17.69 1.35 2.35
C LYS A 226 -18.58 2.59 2.26
N GLY A 227 -18.76 3.32 3.37
CA GLY A 227 -19.52 4.57 3.38
C GLY A 227 -18.97 5.59 2.38
N GLN A 228 -17.64 5.71 2.29
CA GLN A 228 -16.99 6.58 1.31
C GLN A 228 -17.24 6.12 -0.14
N LEU A 229 -17.17 4.81 -0.42
CA LEU A 229 -17.48 4.27 -1.75
C LEU A 229 -18.94 4.54 -2.15
N GLN A 230 -19.87 4.38 -1.22
CA GLN A 230 -21.30 4.65 -1.45
C GLN A 230 -21.56 6.13 -1.77
N ASN A 231 -20.85 7.05 -1.11
CA ASN A 231 -20.93 8.48 -1.42
C ASN A 231 -20.40 8.78 -2.82
N LEU A 232 -19.24 8.24 -3.21
CA LEU A 232 -18.70 8.37 -4.57
C LEU A 232 -19.69 7.89 -5.65
N ILE A 233 -20.42 6.80 -5.39
CA ILE A 233 -21.44 6.28 -6.31
C ILE A 233 -22.63 7.25 -6.41
N LYS A 234 -23.07 7.83 -5.30
CA LYS A 234 -24.18 8.81 -5.28
C LYS A 234 -23.81 10.06 -6.08
N GLU A 235 -22.64 10.64 -5.80
CA GLU A 235 -22.12 11.82 -6.51
C GLU A 235 -21.99 11.57 -8.02
N SER A 236 -21.50 10.40 -8.41
CA SER A 236 -21.40 10.01 -9.82
C SER A 236 -22.77 9.96 -10.51
N LYS A 237 -23.82 9.49 -9.83
CA LYS A 237 -25.20 9.47 -10.36
C LYS A 237 -25.78 10.87 -10.50
N VAL A 238 -25.59 11.73 -9.50
CA VAL A 238 -26.05 13.12 -9.54
C VAL A 238 -25.41 13.85 -10.73
N PHE A 239 -24.10 13.72 -10.90
CA PHE A 239 -23.38 14.31 -12.03
C PHE A 239 -23.87 13.78 -13.39
N SER A 240 -24.08 12.47 -13.52
CA SER A 240 -24.58 11.86 -14.75
C SER A 240 -26.00 12.32 -15.09
N ASN A 241 -26.87 12.50 -14.09
CA ASN A 241 -28.21 13.04 -14.28
C ASN A 241 -28.17 14.52 -14.69
N TYR A 242 -27.30 15.31 -14.07
CA TYR A 242 -27.11 16.71 -14.44
C TYR A 242 -26.67 16.86 -15.90
N ILE A 243 -25.66 16.12 -16.34
CA ILE A 243 -25.19 16.13 -17.74
C ILE A 243 -26.29 15.71 -18.70
N ARG A 244 -27.06 14.66 -18.36
CA ARG A 244 -28.16 14.19 -19.21
C ARG A 244 -29.26 15.25 -19.36
N ASN A 245 -29.65 15.91 -18.27
CA ASN A 245 -30.63 16.97 -18.31
C ASN A 245 -30.15 18.16 -19.13
N TYR A 246 -28.91 18.63 -18.88
CA TYR A 246 -28.30 19.71 -19.66
C TYR A 246 -28.20 19.37 -21.16
N THR A 247 -27.88 18.12 -21.52
CA THR A 247 -27.85 17.69 -22.93
C THR A 247 -29.23 17.67 -23.56
N ASN A 248 -30.26 17.28 -22.80
CA ASN A 248 -31.64 17.31 -23.28
C ASN A 248 -32.14 18.74 -23.46
N ASP A 249 -31.85 19.63 -22.51
CA ASP A 249 -32.19 21.07 -22.59
C ASP A 249 -31.53 21.71 -23.83
N LEU A 250 -30.24 21.41 -24.10
CA LEU A 250 -29.55 21.85 -25.30
C LEU A 250 -30.18 21.33 -26.59
N LYS A 251 -30.57 20.06 -26.63
CA LYS A 251 -31.26 19.48 -27.79
C LYS A 251 -32.59 20.17 -28.04
N THR A 252 -33.38 20.41 -27.00
CA THR A 252 -34.66 21.12 -27.08
C THR A 252 -34.44 22.54 -27.61
N TYR A 253 -33.48 23.27 -27.06
CA TYR A 253 -33.13 24.61 -27.50
C TYR A 253 -32.70 24.65 -28.97
N ILE A 254 -31.90 23.71 -29.43
CA ILE A 254 -31.47 23.62 -30.84
C ILE A 254 -32.65 23.31 -31.74
N THR A 255 -33.55 22.40 -31.35
CA THR A 255 -34.72 22.02 -32.13
C THR A 255 -35.68 23.19 -32.28
N GLU A 256 -35.97 23.91 -31.18
CA GLU A 256 -36.87 25.08 -31.18
C GLU A 256 -36.34 26.25 -32.00
N ASN A 257 -35.01 26.45 -32.04
CA ASN A 257 -34.39 27.55 -32.80
C ASN A 257 -34.06 27.19 -34.28
N HIS A 258 -34.04 25.89 -34.65
CA HIS A 258 -33.93 25.50 -36.05
C HIS A 258 -35.23 25.58 -36.84
N ASP A 259 -36.38 25.62 -36.20
CA ASP A 259 -37.67 25.80 -36.84
C ASP A 259 -37.99 27.27 -37.20
N ILE A 260 -37.14 28.25 -36.77
CA ILE A 260 -37.32 29.68 -37.06
C ILE A 260 -36.66 30.07 -38.41
N SER A 261 -35.97 29.16 -39.09
CA SER A 261 -35.23 29.42 -40.34
C SER A 261 -35.87 28.80 -41.58
N LYS A 262 -37.23 28.59 -41.57
CA LYS A 262 -37.99 28.22 -42.78
C LYS A 262 -39.02 29.28 -43.15
#